data_fc51326e23ffe0587d765340812079a8
#
_entry.id   fc51326e23ffe0587d765340812079a8
#
_cell.length_a   1.000
_cell.length_b   1.000
_cell.length_c   1.000
_cell.angle_alpha   90.00
_cell.angle_beta   90.00
_cell.angle_gamma   90.00
#
_symmetry.space_group_name_H-M   'P 1'
#
loop_
_entity.id
_entity.type
_entity.pdbx_description
1 polymer ?
#
loop_
_entity_poly.entity_id
_entity_poly.type
_entity_poly.pdbx_seq_one_letter_code
_entity_poly.pdbx_strand_id
1 'polypeptide(L)'
;MRSRNPVAVGRNDSRQDFMKVMTEGKEKLENGSSIVIFPQSTRTLEMIPEKFNSLGIKLAQKAGAKIVPMAIKTDFWENGKLIKDLGVNHRDRPVFIKFGEPMTIKGNGKEEHQFVVEFIKSNLEEWRNLKN
;
A
#
# COMPACT_ATOMS: atom_id res chain seq x y z
N MET A 1 23.73 -3.36 3.26
CA MET A 1 22.32 -3.82 3.16
C MET A 1 22.10 -4.42 1.78
N ARG A 2 21.78 -5.71 1.69
CA ARG A 2 21.41 -6.29 0.39
C ARG A 2 20.08 -5.68 -0.04
N SER A 3 20.06 -4.99 -1.18
CA SER A 3 18.82 -4.55 -1.84
C SER A 3 17.91 -5.76 -1.98
N ARG A 4 16.68 -5.65 -1.50
CA ARG A 4 15.67 -6.74 -1.59
C ARG A 4 15.10 -6.90 -3.00
N ASN A 5 15.84 -6.47 -4.03
CA ASN A 5 15.46 -6.60 -5.43
C ASN A 5 14.00 -6.20 -5.70
N PRO A 6 13.61 -4.93 -5.47
CA PRO A 6 12.24 -4.47 -5.69
C PRO A 6 11.89 -4.52 -7.18
N VAL A 7 10.60 -4.57 -7.50
CA VAL A 7 10.14 -4.34 -8.87
C VAL A 7 10.28 -2.85 -9.16
N ALA A 8 11.27 -2.47 -9.96
CA ALA A 8 11.52 -1.08 -10.30
C ALA A 8 10.63 -0.64 -11.46
N VAL A 9 9.84 0.44 -11.26
CA VAL A 9 8.98 1.05 -12.28
C VAL A 9 9.52 2.41 -12.68
N GLY A 10 9.42 2.72 -13.99
CA GLY A 10 9.99 3.94 -14.56
C GLY A 10 9.14 5.20 -14.34
N ARG A 11 7.84 5.04 -14.06
CA ARG A 11 6.82 6.11 -13.93
C ARG A 11 6.61 6.97 -15.16
N ASN A 12 7.16 6.55 -16.30
CA ASN A 12 7.02 7.28 -17.58
C ASN A 12 5.90 6.71 -18.44
N ASP A 13 5.61 5.42 -18.31
CA ASP A 13 4.56 4.71 -19.04
C ASP A 13 3.79 3.79 -18.09
N SER A 14 2.60 4.19 -17.72
CA SER A 14 1.74 3.45 -16.77
C SER A 14 1.39 2.05 -17.26
N ARG A 15 1.32 1.83 -18.57
CA ARG A 15 0.99 0.52 -19.15
C ARG A 15 2.19 -0.43 -19.05
N GLN A 16 3.37 0.04 -19.38
CA GLN A 16 4.60 -0.74 -19.28
C GLN A 16 4.90 -1.06 -17.81
N ASP A 17 4.76 -0.08 -16.91
CA ASP A 17 4.93 -0.27 -15.48
C ASP A 17 3.94 -1.29 -14.91
N PHE A 18 2.69 -1.23 -15.33
CA PHE A 18 1.68 -2.22 -14.95
C PHE A 18 2.07 -3.64 -15.41
N MET A 19 2.45 -3.80 -16.68
CA MET A 19 2.86 -5.10 -17.22
C MET A 19 4.08 -5.65 -16.51
N LYS A 20 5.05 -4.80 -16.20
CA LYS A 20 6.27 -5.17 -15.47
C LYS A 20 5.94 -5.65 -14.05
N VAL A 21 5.12 -4.90 -13.31
CA VAL A 21 4.68 -5.31 -11.97
C VAL A 21 3.94 -6.64 -12.02
N MET A 22 3.06 -6.83 -13.00
CA MET A 22 2.29 -8.07 -13.15
C MET A 22 3.15 -9.27 -13.50
N THR A 23 4.24 -9.10 -14.23
CA THR A 23 5.14 -10.19 -14.65
C THR A 23 6.17 -10.49 -13.56
N GLU A 24 6.99 -9.51 -13.19
CA GLU A 24 8.04 -9.68 -12.17
C GLU A 24 7.46 -9.92 -10.77
N GLY A 25 6.35 -9.25 -10.44
CA GLY A 25 5.66 -9.45 -9.17
C GLY A 25 5.11 -10.87 -9.04
N LYS A 26 4.49 -11.40 -10.09
CA LYS A 26 4.01 -12.79 -10.10
C LYS A 26 5.15 -13.77 -9.88
N GLU A 27 6.26 -13.63 -10.62
CA GLU A 27 7.45 -14.48 -10.47
C GLU A 27 8.00 -14.46 -9.03
N LYS A 28 8.09 -13.27 -8.41
CA LYS A 28 8.54 -13.14 -7.02
C LYS A 28 7.61 -13.84 -6.03
N LEU A 29 6.30 -13.72 -6.21
CA LEU A 29 5.31 -14.40 -5.38
C LEU A 29 5.37 -15.91 -5.53
N GLU A 30 5.54 -16.42 -6.75
CA GLU A 30 5.70 -17.85 -7.04
C GLU A 30 6.99 -18.41 -6.44
N ASN A 31 8.04 -17.59 -6.34
CA ASN A 31 9.30 -17.93 -5.69
C ASN A 31 9.27 -17.77 -4.15
N GLY A 32 8.09 -17.58 -3.54
CA GLY A 32 7.92 -17.51 -2.10
C GLY A 32 8.23 -16.14 -1.48
N SER A 33 8.42 -15.09 -2.28
CA SER A 33 8.60 -13.73 -1.77
C SER A 33 7.27 -13.09 -1.42
N SER A 34 7.27 -12.19 -0.43
CA SER A 34 6.13 -11.31 -0.16
C SER A 34 6.34 -9.96 -0.84
N ILE A 35 5.26 -9.35 -1.32
CA ILE A 35 5.29 -8.03 -1.96
C ILE A 35 4.44 -7.06 -1.16
N VAL A 36 5.00 -5.90 -0.83
CA VAL A 36 4.27 -4.78 -0.25
C VAL A 36 3.92 -3.80 -1.35
N ILE A 37 2.63 -3.46 -1.45
CA ILE A 37 2.11 -2.48 -2.42
C ILE A 37 1.40 -1.38 -1.66
N PHE A 38 1.73 -0.13 -2.01
CA PHE A 38 1.02 1.05 -1.55
C PHE A 38 -0.01 1.43 -2.61
N PRO A 39 -1.31 1.19 -2.39
CA PRO A 39 -2.33 1.39 -3.41
C PRO A 39 -2.57 2.88 -3.75
N GLN A 40 -2.23 3.77 -2.83
CA GLN A 40 -2.27 5.21 -3.07
C GLN A 40 -0.91 5.69 -3.57
N SER A 41 -0.87 6.21 -4.80
CA SER A 41 0.38 6.54 -5.50
C SER A 41 1.08 7.81 -5.02
N THR A 42 0.42 8.60 -4.15
CA THR A 42 0.97 9.86 -3.62
C THR A 42 0.80 9.94 -2.12
N ARG A 43 1.75 10.59 -1.43
CA ARG A 43 1.61 10.96 -0.02
C ARG A 43 0.58 12.07 0.09
N THR A 44 -0.47 11.83 0.86
CA THR A 44 -1.51 12.82 1.19
C THR A 44 -1.70 12.87 2.69
N LEU A 45 -2.16 14.01 3.20
CA LEU A 45 -2.51 14.16 4.62
C LEU A 45 -3.73 13.31 4.99
N GLU A 46 -4.57 13.02 4.00
CA GLU A 46 -5.77 12.21 4.16
C GLU A 46 -5.79 11.07 3.16
N MET A 47 -6.39 9.98 3.58
CA MET A 47 -6.68 8.86 2.69
C MET A 47 -7.78 9.27 1.70
N ILE A 48 -7.54 9.03 0.41
CA ILE A 48 -8.49 9.28 -0.66
C ILE A 48 -8.85 7.93 -1.29
N PRO A 49 -10.00 7.32 -0.92
CA PRO A 49 -10.38 5.98 -1.39
C PRO A 49 -10.41 5.86 -2.91
N GLU A 50 -10.86 6.90 -3.61
CA GLU A 50 -10.97 6.96 -5.07
C GLU A 50 -9.62 6.88 -5.78
N LYS A 51 -8.52 7.21 -5.07
CA LYS A 51 -7.15 7.12 -5.59
C LYS A 51 -6.49 5.78 -5.33
N PHE A 52 -7.17 4.87 -4.64
CA PHE A 52 -6.65 3.53 -4.40
C PHE A 52 -6.74 2.71 -5.69
N ASN A 53 -5.58 2.31 -6.22
CA ASN A 53 -5.55 1.44 -7.37
C ASN A 53 -5.73 -0.04 -6.97
N SER A 54 -6.22 -0.84 -7.91
CA SER A 54 -6.47 -2.27 -7.72
C SER A 54 -5.29 -3.17 -8.15
N LEU A 55 -4.10 -2.59 -8.34
CA LEU A 55 -2.94 -3.32 -8.83
C LEU A 55 -2.58 -4.52 -7.95
N GLY A 56 -2.57 -4.33 -6.62
CA GLY A 56 -2.27 -5.39 -5.66
C GLY A 56 -3.28 -6.54 -5.73
N ILE A 57 -4.58 -6.21 -5.88
CA ILE A 57 -5.65 -7.19 -6.03
C ILE A 57 -5.45 -8.01 -7.30
N LYS A 58 -5.20 -7.35 -8.44
CA LYS A 58 -4.98 -8.01 -9.72
C LYS A 58 -3.72 -8.88 -9.73
N LEU A 59 -2.65 -8.40 -9.10
CA LEU A 59 -1.42 -9.18 -8.97
C LEU A 59 -1.64 -10.44 -8.13
N ALA A 60 -2.26 -10.31 -6.97
CA ALA A 60 -2.57 -11.45 -6.12
C ALA A 60 -3.49 -12.46 -6.81
N GLN A 61 -4.51 -11.99 -7.52
CA GLN A 61 -5.39 -12.84 -8.31
C GLN A 61 -4.61 -13.63 -9.37
N LYS A 62 -3.74 -12.95 -10.12
CA LYS A 62 -2.92 -13.58 -11.18
C LYS A 62 -1.92 -14.59 -10.63
N ALA A 63 -1.38 -14.35 -9.44
CA ALA A 63 -0.40 -15.23 -8.81
C ALA A 63 -1.04 -16.30 -7.90
N GLY A 64 -2.36 -16.27 -7.67
CA GLY A 64 -3.02 -17.13 -6.69
C GLY A 64 -2.56 -16.86 -5.24
N ALA A 65 -2.07 -15.66 -4.96
CA ALA A 65 -1.54 -15.26 -3.67
C ALA A 65 -2.62 -14.70 -2.75
N LYS A 66 -2.41 -14.84 -1.43
CA LYS A 66 -3.27 -14.19 -0.43
C LYS A 66 -2.91 -12.73 -0.27
N ILE A 67 -3.90 -11.92 0.08
CA ILE A 67 -3.72 -10.51 0.45
C ILE A 67 -3.86 -10.38 1.96
N VAL A 68 -2.96 -9.59 2.55
CA VAL A 68 -3.05 -9.13 3.93
C VAL A 68 -3.20 -7.61 3.90
N PRO A 69 -4.36 -7.05 4.26
CA PRO A 69 -4.50 -5.60 4.35
C PRO A 69 -3.65 -5.07 5.51
N MET A 70 -3.00 -3.94 5.28
CA MET A 70 -2.19 -3.27 6.28
C MET A 70 -2.55 -1.79 6.36
N ALA A 71 -3.04 -1.35 7.51
CA ALA A 71 -3.20 0.05 7.81
C ALA A 71 -1.94 0.57 8.50
N ILE A 72 -1.46 1.72 8.07
CA ILE A 72 -0.28 2.37 8.66
C ILE A 72 -0.50 3.88 8.78
N LYS A 73 -0.20 4.43 9.95
CA LYS A 73 -0.21 5.87 10.21
C LYS A 73 1.17 6.30 10.71
N THR A 74 1.81 7.12 9.90
CA THR A 74 3.20 7.56 10.11
C THR A 74 3.31 9.08 10.00
N ASP A 75 2.51 9.80 10.78
CA ASP A 75 2.48 11.27 10.76
C ASP A 75 3.53 11.94 11.66
N PHE A 76 4.49 11.16 12.17
CA PHE A 76 5.62 11.69 12.91
C PHE A 76 6.58 12.52 12.05
N TRP A 77 6.50 12.40 10.72
CA TRP A 77 7.29 13.16 9.77
C TRP A 77 6.37 13.98 8.87
N GLU A 78 6.43 15.28 8.98
CA GLU A 78 5.68 16.20 8.12
C GLU A 78 6.35 16.38 6.76
N ASN A 79 5.54 16.68 5.74
CA ASN A 79 6.10 17.10 4.46
C ASN A 79 6.71 18.50 4.59
N GLY A 80 7.94 18.66 4.12
CA GLY A 80 8.60 19.97 4.08
C GLY A 80 7.87 20.94 3.15
N LYS A 81 7.90 22.23 3.46
CA LYS A 81 7.26 23.27 2.67
C LYS A 81 7.95 23.50 1.31
N LEU A 82 9.25 23.36 1.25
CA LEU A 82 10.06 23.55 0.03
C LEU A 82 10.49 22.21 -0.58
N ILE A 83 10.95 21.29 0.24
CA ILE A 83 11.37 19.95 -0.16
C ILE A 83 10.54 18.95 0.63
N LYS A 84 9.76 18.10 -0.04
CA LYS A 84 8.83 17.16 0.60
C LYS A 84 9.48 16.24 1.63
N ASP A 85 10.73 15.88 1.42
CA ASP A 85 11.46 14.96 2.28
C ASP A 85 12.22 15.65 3.44
N LEU A 86 12.17 16.98 3.54
CA LEU A 86 12.76 17.79 4.60
C LEU A 86 11.69 18.44 5.46
N GLY A 87 10.84 17.64 6.08
CA GLY A 87 9.84 18.10 7.05
C GLY A 87 10.29 17.95 8.50
N VAL A 88 9.50 18.50 9.41
CA VAL A 88 9.74 18.38 10.84
C VAL A 88 9.47 16.95 11.32
N ASN A 89 10.35 16.43 12.15
CA ASN A 89 10.19 15.14 12.79
C ASN A 89 9.60 15.33 14.19
N HIS A 90 8.43 14.75 14.42
CA HIS A 90 7.71 14.77 15.68
C HIS A 90 7.91 13.45 16.43
N ARG A 91 8.90 13.38 17.28
CA ARG A 91 9.24 12.17 18.07
C ARG A 91 8.16 11.76 19.06
N ASP A 92 7.28 12.69 19.40
CA ASP A 92 6.13 12.51 20.30
C ASP A 92 4.92 11.84 19.62
N ARG A 93 4.91 11.76 18.28
CA ARG A 93 3.81 11.16 17.52
C ARG A 93 4.04 9.67 17.31
N PRO A 94 3.15 8.80 17.79
CA PRO A 94 3.31 7.36 17.65
C PRO A 94 3.07 6.91 16.19
N VAL A 95 3.74 5.84 15.80
CA VAL A 95 3.46 5.10 14.57
C VAL A 95 2.47 3.99 14.89
N PHE A 96 1.39 3.92 14.14
CA PHE A 96 0.39 2.85 14.26
C PHE A 96 0.46 1.94 13.04
N ILE A 97 0.48 0.65 13.29
CA ILE A 97 0.46 -0.37 12.24
C ILE A 97 -0.52 -1.46 12.67
N LYS A 98 -1.42 -1.85 11.77
CA LYS A 98 -2.35 -2.95 11.99
C LYS A 98 -2.44 -3.81 10.73
N PHE A 99 -2.34 -5.12 10.92
CA PHE A 99 -2.57 -6.11 9.88
C PHE A 99 -3.96 -6.70 10.04
N GLY A 100 -4.66 -6.90 8.93
CA GLY A 100 -5.91 -7.65 8.89
C GLY A 100 -5.66 -9.14 8.61
N GLU A 101 -6.73 -9.90 8.57
CA GLU A 101 -6.67 -11.33 8.25
C GLU A 101 -6.29 -11.56 6.78
N PRO A 102 -5.49 -12.60 6.50
CA PRO A 102 -5.20 -13.01 5.14
C PRO A 102 -6.46 -13.42 4.39
N MET A 103 -6.66 -12.88 3.21
CA MET A 103 -7.81 -13.22 2.36
C MET A 103 -7.38 -13.73 0.98
N THR A 104 -8.21 -14.59 0.41
CA THR A 104 -8.06 -15.07 -0.96
C THR A 104 -8.99 -14.28 -1.87
N ILE A 105 -8.52 -13.91 -3.06
CA ILE A 105 -9.34 -13.21 -4.05
C ILE A 105 -10.39 -14.15 -4.63
N LYS A 106 -11.64 -13.71 -4.60
CA LYS A 106 -12.78 -14.40 -5.23
C LYS A 106 -13.33 -13.55 -6.37
N GLY A 107 -13.74 -14.22 -7.45
CA GLY A 107 -14.32 -13.54 -8.60
C GLY A 107 -13.38 -12.48 -9.21
N ASN A 108 -13.88 -11.27 -9.38
CA ASN A 108 -13.13 -10.15 -9.98
C ASN A 108 -12.31 -9.31 -8.97
N GLY A 109 -12.33 -9.67 -7.69
CA GLY A 109 -11.57 -8.99 -6.62
C GLY A 109 -12.14 -7.63 -6.18
N LYS A 110 -13.35 -7.25 -6.61
CA LYS A 110 -13.96 -5.97 -6.19
C LYS A 110 -14.29 -5.94 -4.71
N GLU A 111 -14.81 -7.03 -4.18
CA GLU A 111 -15.18 -7.13 -2.76
C GLU A 111 -13.94 -7.04 -1.88
N GLU A 112 -12.87 -7.75 -2.25
CA GLU A 112 -11.60 -7.72 -1.53
C GLU A 112 -10.95 -6.33 -1.62
N HIS A 113 -11.02 -5.68 -2.78
CA HIS A 113 -10.55 -4.30 -2.92
C HIS A 113 -11.29 -3.35 -2.01
N GLN A 114 -12.62 -3.40 -1.99
CA GLN A 114 -13.45 -2.58 -1.11
C GLN A 114 -13.16 -2.87 0.36
N PHE A 115 -12.99 -4.14 0.73
CA PHE A 115 -12.63 -4.52 2.09
C PHE A 115 -11.28 -3.91 2.51
N VAL A 116 -10.24 -3.99 1.65
CA VAL A 116 -8.93 -3.40 1.94
C VAL A 116 -9.03 -1.88 2.14
N VAL A 117 -9.78 -1.19 1.26
CA VAL A 117 -10.01 0.26 1.37
C VAL A 117 -10.69 0.60 2.69
N GLU A 118 -11.76 -0.11 3.04
CA GLU A 118 -12.52 0.14 4.26
C GLU A 118 -11.71 -0.20 5.52
N PHE A 119 -10.95 -1.30 5.49
CA PHE A 119 -10.04 -1.68 6.58
C PHE A 119 -9.01 -0.57 6.87
N ILE A 120 -8.38 -0.03 5.83
CA ILE A 120 -7.39 1.04 5.99
C ILE A 120 -8.07 2.31 6.50
N LYS A 121 -9.19 2.70 5.89
CA LYS A 121 -9.95 3.90 6.24
C LYS A 121 -10.38 3.89 7.71
N SER A 122 -11.08 2.84 8.13
CA SER A 122 -11.61 2.74 9.49
C SER A 122 -10.52 2.77 10.57
N ASN A 123 -9.39 2.08 10.33
CA ASN A 123 -8.27 2.13 11.28
C ASN A 123 -7.60 3.50 11.33
N LEU A 124 -7.44 4.19 10.20
CA LEU A 124 -6.90 5.54 10.18
C LEU A 124 -7.81 6.55 10.90
N GLU A 125 -9.12 6.42 10.74
CA GLU A 125 -10.12 7.25 11.45
C GLU A 125 -10.09 6.98 12.94
N GLU A 126 -10.06 5.71 13.37
CA GLU A 126 -9.92 5.33 14.78
C GLU A 126 -8.67 5.97 15.40
N TRP A 127 -7.52 5.85 14.75
CA TRP A 127 -6.27 6.41 15.27
C TRP A 127 -6.19 7.93 15.24
N ARG A 128 -6.97 8.60 14.39
CA ARG A 128 -7.11 10.06 14.43
C ARG A 128 -7.91 10.50 15.65
N ASN A 129 -8.96 9.75 15.99
CA ASN A 129 -9.81 10.05 17.14
C ASN A 129 -9.13 9.79 18.48
N LEU A 130 -8.12 8.90 18.55
CA LEU A 130 -7.31 8.69 19.75
C LEU A 130 -6.42 9.88 20.14
N LYS A 131 -6.26 10.88 19.28
CA LYS A 131 -5.51 12.13 19.56
C LYS A 131 -6.32 13.19 20.31
N ASN A 132 -7.57 12.98 20.46
CA ASN A 132 -8.47 13.85 21.23
C ASN A 132 -8.67 13.24 22.61
#